data_b1f5ae2f6a0662836a55c9f863c78ebe
#
_entry.id   b1f5ae2f6a0662836a55c9f863c78ebe
#
_cell.length_a   1.000
_cell.length_b   1.000
_cell.length_c   1.000
_cell.angle_alpha   90.00
_cell.angle_beta   90.00
_cell.angle_gamma   90.00
#
_symmetry.space_group_name_H-M   'P 1'
#
loop_
_entity.id
_entity.type
_entity.pdbx_description
1 polymer ?
#
loop_
_entity_poly.entity_id
_entity_poly.type
_entity_poly.pdbx_seq_one_letter_code
_entity_poly.pdbx_strand_id
1 'polypeptide(L)'
;LLMDYDRNAIKGGALRIKEWDYYLIANNDYAVALTIADNSYMGLDGISLLDFRKPWQHTSNVMSFMTLGKRHLPASSSKGDVSNGTKKYSIRFKHNGDHRILSFHMDNFLDGKPISGEIRLENPEQESMVIVTPFAEKDTAFYYNQKINCLPASGSVEFDGQTYIFAKESSFGVLDWGRGVWTYDNVWYWGS
;
A
#
# COMPACT_ATOMS: atom_id res chain seq x y z
N LEU A 1 -10.42 5.99 11.65
CA LEU A 1 -11.09 6.79 10.60
C LEU A 1 -12.25 7.60 11.17
N LEU A 2 -12.55 8.73 10.53
CA LEU A 2 -13.70 9.57 10.90
C LEU A 2 -15.03 8.97 10.42
N MET A 3 -15.01 8.30 9.27
CA MET A 3 -16.16 7.60 8.69
C MET A 3 -15.68 6.50 7.74
N ASP A 4 -16.51 5.49 7.53
CA ASP A 4 -16.26 4.50 6.47
C ASP A 4 -16.41 5.18 5.11
N TYR A 5 -15.51 4.85 4.19
CA TYR A 5 -15.53 5.34 2.83
C TYR A 5 -16.53 4.53 1.98
N ASP A 6 -17.35 5.22 1.20
CA ASP A 6 -18.24 4.58 0.23
C ASP A 6 -17.92 5.07 -1.20
N ARG A 7 -17.27 4.24 -1.99
CA ARG A 7 -16.95 4.54 -3.38
C ARG A 7 -18.19 4.91 -4.21
N ASN A 8 -19.33 4.28 -3.95
CA ASN A 8 -20.55 4.48 -4.73
C ASN A 8 -21.21 5.85 -4.45
N ALA A 9 -20.93 6.44 -3.30
CA ALA A 9 -21.41 7.76 -2.92
C ALA A 9 -20.60 8.91 -3.58
N ILE A 10 -19.46 8.61 -4.23
CA ILE A 10 -18.56 9.62 -4.79
C ILE A 10 -19.11 10.21 -6.09
N LYS A 11 -19.29 11.53 -6.12
CA LYS A 11 -19.83 12.28 -7.26
C LYS A 11 -18.78 12.73 -8.29
N GLY A 12 -17.53 12.41 -8.10
CA GLY A 12 -16.39 12.91 -8.87
C GLY A 12 -16.21 12.33 -10.29
N GLY A 13 -17.08 11.44 -10.72
CA GLY A 13 -16.97 10.71 -11.97
C GLY A 13 -16.14 9.43 -11.86
N ALA A 14 -16.60 8.34 -12.49
CA ALA A 14 -16.06 6.99 -12.32
C ALA A 14 -14.57 6.87 -12.64
N LEU A 15 -14.05 7.64 -13.60
CA LEU A 15 -12.62 7.61 -13.97
C LEU A 15 -11.72 8.46 -13.07
N ARG A 16 -12.30 9.21 -12.12
CA ARG A 16 -11.55 10.18 -11.31
C ARG A 16 -11.23 9.66 -9.91
N ILE A 17 -11.89 8.59 -9.46
CA ILE A 17 -11.71 8.04 -8.13
C ILE A 17 -10.37 7.33 -8.07
N LYS A 18 -9.61 7.62 -7.01
CA LYS A 18 -8.31 7.03 -6.72
C LYS A 18 -8.34 6.41 -5.34
N GLU A 19 -7.84 5.20 -5.27
CA GLU A 19 -7.78 4.40 -4.05
C GLU A 19 -6.45 3.67 -3.99
N TRP A 20 -5.82 3.61 -2.82
CA TRP A 20 -4.63 2.79 -2.61
C TRP A 20 -4.50 2.35 -1.17
N ASP A 21 -3.85 1.22 -1.01
CA ASP A 21 -3.23 0.76 0.21
C ASP A 21 -1.74 0.59 -0.09
N TYR A 22 -0.91 1.40 0.57
CA TYR A 22 0.53 1.34 0.48
C TYR A 22 1.11 0.97 1.84
N TYR A 23 1.99 0.00 1.85
CA TYR A 23 2.76 -0.38 3.02
C TYR A 23 4.24 -0.20 2.75
N LEU A 24 4.96 0.39 3.71
CA LEU A 24 6.41 0.39 3.77
C LEU A 24 6.83 -0.28 5.06
N ILE A 25 7.70 -1.29 4.98
CA ILE A 25 8.27 -1.98 6.12
C ILE A 25 9.78 -1.78 6.05
N ALA A 26 10.38 -1.25 7.13
CA ALA A 26 11.78 -0.90 7.17
C ALA A 26 12.44 -1.29 8.48
N ASN A 27 13.73 -1.52 8.42
CA ASN A 27 14.67 -1.48 9.54
C ASN A 27 15.89 -0.61 9.16
N ASN A 28 16.95 -0.64 9.94
CA ASN A 28 18.14 0.18 9.66
C ASN A 28 18.89 -0.21 8.39
N ASP A 29 18.72 -1.44 7.92
CA ASP A 29 19.53 -2.02 6.84
C ASP A 29 18.79 -2.05 5.49
N TYR A 30 17.47 -2.25 5.50
CA TYR A 30 16.68 -2.42 4.28
C TYR A 30 15.19 -2.16 4.48
N ALA A 31 14.49 -2.03 3.37
CA ALA A 31 13.04 -1.89 3.37
C ALA A 31 12.38 -2.66 2.22
N VAL A 32 11.11 -3.01 2.42
CA VAL A 32 10.20 -3.49 1.37
C VAL A 32 8.97 -2.61 1.34
N ALA A 33 8.53 -2.21 0.14
CA ALA A 33 7.28 -1.49 -0.03
C ALA A 33 6.32 -2.26 -0.94
N LEU A 34 5.05 -2.24 -0.60
CA LEU A 34 3.97 -2.94 -1.29
C LEU A 34 2.83 -1.99 -1.59
N THR A 35 2.33 -2.01 -2.81
CA THR A 35 1.21 -1.16 -3.25
C THR A 35 0.15 -1.99 -3.93
N ILE A 36 -1.10 -1.77 -3.58
CA ILE A 36 -2.26 -2.11 -4.40
C ILE A 36 -3.07 -0.83 -4.59
N ALA A 37 -3.22 -0.37 -5.84
CA ALA A 37 -3.93 0.87 -6.15
C ALA A 37 -4.94 0.70 -7.28
N ASP A 38 -6.12 1.30 -7.13
CA ASP A 38 -7.15 1.45 -8.16
C ASP A 38 -7.38 2.93 -8.42
N ASN A 39 -6.80 3.42 -9.50
CA ASN A 39 -7.00 4.80 -9.96
C ASN A 39 -8.16 4.92 -10.97
N SER A 40 -9.02 3.92 -11.05
CA SER A 40 -10.14 3.79 -11.98
C SER A 40 -9.74 3.59 -13.44
N TYR A 41 -9.07 4.56 -14.08
CA TYR A 41 -8.55 4.40 -15.46
C TYR A 41 -7.35 3.43 -15.50
N MET A 42 -6.64 3.25 -14.40
CA MET A 42 -5.55 2.29 -14.25
C MET A 42 -5.48 1.77 -12.81
N GLY A 43 -5.05 0.53 -12.67
CA GLY A 43 -4.60 -0.05 -11.40
C GLY A 43 -3.10 -0.27 -11.42
N LEU A 44 -2.48 -0.23 -10.25
CA LEU A 44 -1.05 -0.46 -10.07
C LEU A 44 -0.83 -1.38 -8.88
N ASP A 45 -0.05 -2.43 -9.10
CA ASP A 45 0.46 -3.32 -8.07
C ASP A 45 1.97 -3.23 -8.07
N GLY A 46 2.55 -2.83 -6.96
CA GLY A 46 3.98 -2.57 -6.86
C GLY A 46 4.66 -3.34 -5.73
N ILE A 47 5.86 -3.82 -6.01
CA ILE A 47 6.80 -4.35 -5.02
C ILE A 47 8.10 -3.59 -5.17
N SER A 48 8.62 -3.04 -4.08
CA SER A 48 9.93 -2.38 -4.03
C SER A 48 10.79 -3.05 -2.97
N LEU A 49 12.05 -3.27 -3.26
CA LEU A 49 13.07 -3.70 -2.30
C LEU A 49 14.20 -2.67 -2.28
N LEU A 50 14.60 -2.24 -1.10
CA LEU A 50 15.66 -1.27 -0.87
C LEU A 50 16.70 -1.90 0.06
N ASP A 51 18.00 -1.75 -0.25
CA ASP A 51 19.12 -2.14 0.63
C ASP A 51 19.94 -0.89 0.96
N PHE A 52 19.85 -0.40 2.19
CA PHE A 52 20.52 0.83 2.64
C PHE A 52 22.01 0.63 2.90
N ARG A 53 22.45 -0.61 3.14
CA ARG A 53 23.87 -0.97 3.32
C ARG A 53 24.65 -0.85 2.01
N LYS A 54 23.96 -1.03 0.90
CA LYS A 54 24.43 -0.81 -0.46
C LYS A 54 23.43 0.14 -1.08
N PRO A 55 23.69 1.41 -1.37
CA PRO A 55 22.70 2.33 -1.94
C PRO A 55 22.03 1.77 -3.19
N TRP A 56 21.09 0.87 -3.03
CA TRP A 56 20.42 0.11 -4.08
C TRP A 56 18.92 0.01 -3.79
N GLN A 57 18.16 0.16 -4.85
CA GLN A 57 16.72 -0.10 -4.84
C GLN A 57 16.25 -0.64 -6.18
N HIS A 58 15.21 -1.45 -6.14
CA HIS A 58 14.47 -1.83 -7.33
C HIS A 58 12.98 -1.83 -7.04
N THR A 59 12.19 -1.38 -8.03
CA THR A 59 10.73 -1.40 -7.99
C THR A 59 10.21 -2.06 -9.25
N SER A 60 9.37 -3.06 -9.08
CA SER A 60 8.63 -3.70 -10.17
C SER A 60 7.15 -3.45 -10.02
N ASN A 61 6.52 -2.94 -11.07
CA ASN A 61 5.11 -2.60 -11.09
C ASN A 61 4.36 -3.39 -12.16
N VAL A 62 3.16 -3.85 -11.82
CA VAL A 62 2.20 -4.40 -12.77
C VAL A 62 1.02 -3.45 -12.91
N MET A 63 0.81 -2.97 -14.12
CA MET A 63 -0.31 -2.07 -14.44
C MET A 63 -1.46 -2.81 -15.09
N SER A 64 -2.67 -2.39 -14.76
CA SER A 64 -3.92 -2.84 -15.37
C SER A 64 -4.72 -1.63 -15.83
N PHE A 65 -5.48 -1.75 -16.90
CA PHE A 65 -6.29 -0.64 -17.42
C PHE A 65 -7.76 -0.81 -17.06
N MET A 66 -8.46 0.31 -16.87
CA MET A 66 -9.92 0.38 -16.64
C MET A 66 -10.37 -0.51 -15.48
N THR A 67 -9.70 -0.37 -14.34
CA THR A 67 -10.03 -1.14 -13.12
C THR A 67 -11.36 -0.73 -12.51
N LEU A 68 -11.70 0.55 -12.52
CA LEU A 68 -13.02 1.09 -12.12
C LEU A 68 -13.53 0.58 -10.76
N GLY A 69 -12.63 0.37 -9.79
CA GLY A 69 -12.94 -0.15 -8.46
C GLY A 69 -12.95 -1.67 -8.36
N LYS A 70 -12.61 -2.41 -9.42
CA LYS A 70 -12.62 -3.89 -9.42
C LYS A 70 -11.56 -4.53 -8.51
N ARG A 71 -10.66 -3.73 -7.94
CA ARG A 71 -9.73 -4.20 -6.91
C ARG A 71 -10.36 -4.32 -5.53
N HIS A 72 -11.58 -3.77 -5.35
CA HIS A 72 -12.38 -3.88 -4.13
C HIS A 72 -11.60 -3.45 -2.87
N LEU A 73 -10.89 -2.32 -2.98
CA LEU A 73 -10.16 -1.78 -1.83
C LEU A 73 -11.11 -1.48 -0.67
N PRO A 74 -10.74 -1.84 0.59
CA PRO A 74 -11.64 -1.73 1.72
C PRO A 74 -12.10 -0.30 2.02
N ALA A 75 -13.32 -0.17 2.53
CA ALA A 75 -13.89 1.10 2.98
C ALA A 75 -13.22 1.67 4.24
N SER A 76 -12.39 0.88 4.90
CA SER A 76 -11.71 1.24 6.14
C SER A 76 -10.29 0.67 6.15
N SER A 77 -9.38 1.38 6.81
CA SER A 77 -8.01 0.89 7.09
C SER A 77 -7.96 -0.17 8.18
N SER A 78 -9.03 -0.34 8.95
CA SER A 78 -9.08 -1.20 10.13
C SER A 78 -9.71 -2.56 9.89
N LYS A 79 -10.29 -2.80 8.72
CA LYS A 79 -10.96 -4.06 8.39
C LYS A 79 -11.05 -4.25 6.87
N GLY A 80 -11.12 -5.52 6.47
CA GLY A 80 -11.24 -5.91 5.08
C GLY A 80 -9.89 -6.30 4.47
N ASP A 81 -9.91 -7.41 3.75
CA ASP A 81 -8.75 -7.91 3.02
C ASP A 81 -8.72 -7.29 1.62
N VAL A 82 -7.53 -7.13 1.07
CA VAL A 82 -7.34 -6.81 -0.34
C VAL A 82 -6.28 -7.71 -0.95
N SER A 83 -6.50 -8.17 -2.15
CA SER A 83 -5.52 -8.94 -2.89
C SER A 83 -5.66 -8.71 -4.39
N ASN A 84 -4.53 -8.70 -5.07
CA ASN A 84 -4.51 -8.73 -6.52
C ASN A 84 -3.34 -9.60 -7.02
N GLY A 85 -3.49 -10.15 -8.23
CA GLY A 85 -2.45 -10.99 -8.79
C GLY A 85 -2.90 -11.81 -9.99
N THR A 86 -1.95 -12.55 -10.52
CA THR A 86 -2.07 -13.55 -11.58
C THR A 86 -1.32 -14.81 -11.17
N LYS A 87 -1.09 -15.74 -12.11
CA LYS A 87 -0.17 -16.87 -11.85
C LYS A 87 1.30 -16.46 -11.69
N LYS A 88 1.68 -15.24 -12.15
CA LYS A 88 3.07 -14.75 -12.16
C LYS A 88 3.41 -13.80 -11.02
N TYR A 89 2.44 -13.24 -10.35
CA TYR A 89 2.62 -12.39 -9.18
C TYR A 89 1.37 -12.39 -8.32
N SER A 90 1.54 -12.08 -7.04
CA SER A 90 0.44 -11.83 -6.12
C SER A 90 0.87 -10.85 -5.04
N ILE A 91 -0.03 -9.97 -4.62
CA ILE A 91 0.10 -9.14 -3.42
C ILE A 91 -1.20 -9.30 -2.65
N ARG A 92 -1.09 -9.56 -1.35
CA ARG A 92 -2.25 -9.76 -0.46
C ARG A 92 -2.00 -9.09 0.87
N PHE A 93 -2.97 -8.33 1.32
CA PHE A 93 -3.05 -7.72 2.63
C PHE A 93 -4.25 -8.29 3.37
N LYS A 94 -4.01 -9.07 4.42
CA LYS A 94 -5.05 -9.62 5.29
C LYS A 94 -5.08 -8.86 6.61
N HIS A 95 -6.28 -8.53 7.06
CA HIS A 95 -6.52 -7.83 8.31
C HIS A 95 -7.21 -8.76 9.32
N ASN A 96 -6.52 -9.13 10.39
CA ASN A 96 -6.99 -10.05 11.43
C ASN A 96 -7.26 -9.34 12.78
N GLY A 97 -7.71 -8.09 12.75
CA GLY A 97 -7.97 -7.32 13.95
C GLY A 97 -6.72 -6.79 14.64
N ASP A 98 -6.04 -7.61 15.42
CA ASP A 98 -4.85 -7.27 16.19
C ASP A 98 -3.54 -7.26 15.35
N HIS A 99 -3.59 -7.76 14.11
CA HIS A 99 -2.43 -7.77 13.21
C HIS A 99 -2.85 -7.78 11.74
N ARG A 100 -1.87 -7.50 10.87
CA ARG A 100 -1.97 -7.65 9.42
C ARG A 100 -0.94 -8.64 8.92
N ILE A 101 -1.29 -9.42 7.90
CA ILE A 101 -0.34 -10.26 7.16
C ILE A 101 -0.24 -9.74 5.74
N LEU A 102 0.96 -9.33 5.37
CA LEU A 102 1.30 -8.89 4.02
C LEU A 102 2.08 -10.01 3.35
N SER A 103 1.50 -10.66 2.36
CA SER A 103 2.18 -11.72 1.60
C SER A 103 2.27 -11.34 0.13
N PHE A 104 3.39 -11.63 -0.49
CA PHE A 104 3.63 -11.27 -1.88
C PHE A 104 4.60 -12.20 -2.57
N HIS A 105 4.46 -12.27 -3.89
CA HIS A 105 5.32 -13.02 -4.79
C HIS A 105 5.31 -12.36 -6.18
N MET A 106 6.47 -12.40 -6.87
CA MET A 106 6.59 -11.99 -8.27
C MET A 106 7.70 -12.79 -8.95
N ASP A 107 7.35 -13.55 -10.01
CA ASP A 107 8.29 -14.44 -10.74
C ASP A 107 9.47 -13.69 -11.38
N ASN A 108 9.21 -12.50 -11.91
CA ASN A 108 10.22 -11.68 -12.58
C ASN A 108 10.24 -10.29 -11.92
N PHE A 109 10.85 -10.22 -10.74
CA PHE A 109 11.04 -8.97 -10.03
C PHE A 109 12.19 -8.15 -10.64
N LEU A 110 13.35 -8.78 -10.84
CA LEU A 110 14.52 -8.16 -11.47
C LEU A 110 15.33 -9.22 -12.24
N ASP A 111 15.58 -8.96 -13.53
CA ASP A 111 16.44 -9.79 -14.41
C ASP A 111 16.04 -11.28 -14.43
N GLY A 112 14.73 -11.57 -14.43
CA GLY A 112 14.20 -12.94 -14.39
C GLY A 112 14.23 -13.60 -13.03
N LYS A 113 14.70 -12.92 -11.98
CA LYS A 113 14.76 -13.44 -10.62
C LYS A 113 13.46 -13.14 -9.86
N PRO A 114 12.93 -14.12 -9.12
CA PRO A 114 11.74 -13.94 -8.32
C PRO A 114 12.02 -13.21 -7.01
N ILE A 115 10.98 -12.58 -6.47
CA ILE A 115 10.90 -12.11 -5.09
C ILE A 115 9.69 -12.72 -4.41
N SER A 116 9.80 -13.02 -3.12
CA SER A 116 8.67 -13.42 -2.29
C SER A 116 8.88 -12.99 -0.85
N GLY A 117 7.79 -12.87 -0.10
CA GLY A 117 7.88 -12.56 1.32
C GLY A 117 6.55 -12.63 2.01
N GLU A 118 6.64 -12.74 3.34
CA GLU A 118 5.52 -12.59 4.24
C GLU A 118 5.96 -11.77 5.46
N ILE A 119 5.20 -10.72 5.72
CA ILE A 119 5.43 -9.81 6.85
C ILE A 119 4.15 -9.75 7.68
N ARG A 120 4.32 -9.97 8.97
CA ARG A 120 3.32 -9.69 9.98
C ARG A 120 3.55 -8.30 10.56
N LEU A 121 2.51 -7.47 10.54
CA LEU A 121 2.47 -6.18 11.23
C LEU A 121 1.54 -6.30 12.43
N GLU A 122 2.03 -6.01 13.62
CA GLU A 122 1.16 -5.86 14.79
C GLU A 122 0.33 -4.58 14.64
N ASN A 123 -0.85 -4.59 15.20
CA ASN A 123 -1.77 -3.46 15.14
C ASN A 123 -2.11 -2.98 16.57
N PRO A 124 -1.14 -2.41 17.31
CA PRO A 124 -1.38 -1.95 18.67
C PRO A 124 -2.40 -0.82 18.66
N GLU A 125 -3.05 -0.63 19.80
CA GLU A 125 -3.86 0.57 20.01
C GLU A 125 -2.92 1.78 20.05
N GLN A 126 -3.02 2.64 19.05
CA GLN A 126 -2.15 3.80 18.89
C GLN A 126 -2.82 4.93 18.10
N GLU A 127 -2.26 6.11 18.23
CA GLU A 127 -2.67 7.27 17.44
C GLU A 127 -2.29 7.09 15.96
N SER A 128 -3.07 7.71 15.09
CA SER A 128 -2.81 7.77 13.65
C SER A 128 -3.21 9.12 13.10
N MET A 129 -2.57 9.53 12.00
CA MET A 129 -2.94 10.76 11.33
C MET A 129 -4.07 10.48 10.33
N VAL A 130 -5.19 11.19 10.49
CA VAL A 130 -6.31 11.16 9.55
C VAL A 130 -6.48 12.52 8.92
N ILE A 131 -6.54 12.55 7.59
CA ILE A 131 -6.68 13.77 6.80
C ILE A 131 -7.94 13.65 5.96
N VAL A 132 -8.83 14.64 6.06
CA VAL A 132 -9.97 14.82 5.15
C VAL A 132 -9.92 16.26 4.65
N THR A 133 -9.55 16.44 3.40
CA THR A 133 -9.37 17.77 2.80
C THR A 133 -10.20 17.87 1.53
N PRO A 134 -11.22 18.75 1.47
CA PRO A 134 -11.85 19.11 0.23
C PRO A 134 -10.92 20.04 -0.58
N PHE A 135 -10.98 19.96 -1.90
CA PHE A 135 -10.29 20.91 -2.78
C PHE A 135 -11.22 22.06 -3.15
N ALA A 136 -10.79 23.29 -2.89
CA ALA A 136 -11.61 24.49 -3.11
C ALA A 136 -12.01 24.70 -4.58
N GLU A 137 -11.18 24.20 -5.52
CA GLU A 137 -11.39 24.38 -6.95
C GLU A 137 -12.49 23.47 -7.53
N LYS A 138 -12.92 22.46 -6.77
CA LYS A 138 -13.91 21.50 -7.26
C LYS A 138 -14.68 20.80 -6.14
N ASP A 139 -15.95 21.08 -6.01
CA ASP A 139 -16.86 20.59 -4.95
C ASP A 139 -16.91 19.04 -4.82
N THR A 140 -16.55 18.32 -5.88
CA THR A 140 -16.53 16.84 -5.89
C THR A 140 -15.15 16.26 -5.68
N ALA A 141 -14.12 17.10 -5.47
CA ALA A 141 -12.75 16.67 -5.25
C ALA A 141 -12.40 16.75 -3.77
N PHE A 142 -11.74 15.69 -3.30
CA PHE A 142 -11.31 15.56 -1.91
C PHE A 142 -10.14 14.59 -1.80
N TYR A 143 -9.41 14.70 -0.70
CA TYR A 143 -8.42 13.75 -0.24
C TYR A 143 -8.83 13.20 1.12
N TYR A 144 -8.97 11.89 1.21
CA TYR A 144 -9.23 11.18 2.46
C TYR A 144 -8.13 10.14 2.66
N ASN A 145 -7.37 10.29 3.74
CA ASN A 145 -6.20 9.48 4.00
C ASN A 145 -6.08 9.14 5.47
N GLN A 146 -5.53 7.99 5.75
CA GLN A 146 -5.01 7.64 7.07
C GLN A 146 -3.59 7.13 6.95
N LYS A 147 -2.71 7.66 7.81
CA LYS A 147 -1.34 7.16 7.99
C LYS A 147 -1.22 6.55 9.37
N ILE A 148 -0.80 5.29 9.41
CA ILE A 148 -0.51 4.56 10.63
C ILE A 148 0.97 4.20 10.58
N ASN A 149 1.76 4.81 11.46
CA ASN A 149 3.20 4.62 11.53
C ASN A 149 3.59 3.67 12.66
N CYS A 150 4.83 3.22 12.67
CA CYS A 150 5.44 2.45 13.75
C CYS A 150 4.70 1.14 14.10
N LEU A 151 4.10 0.47 13.13
CA LEU A 151 3.54 -0.86 13.31
C LEU A 151 4.68 -1.87 13.49
N PRO A 152 4.87 -2.51 14.66
CA PRO A 152 5.95 -3.48 14.84
C PRO A 152 5.84 -4.59 13.80
N ALA A 153 6.95 -4.89 13.10
CA ALA A 153 6.97 -5.76 11.95
C ALA A 153 7.86 -6.98 12.18
N SER A 154 7.42 -8.16 11.73
CA SER A 154 8.22 -9.39 11.73
C SER A 154 7.97 -10.21 10.47
N GLY A 155 9.00 -10.89 9.98
CA GLY A 155 8.90 -11.73 8.80
C GLY A 155 10.16 -11.72 7.95
N SER A 156 10.03 -12.13 6.69
CA SER A 156 11.17 -12.17 5.78
C SER A 156 10.79 -11.92 4.33
N VAL A 157 11.78 -11.51 3.57
CA VAL A 157 11.74 -11.36 2.11
C VAL A 157 12.90 -12.14 1.51
N GLU A 158 12.60 -12.94 0.50
CA GLU A 158 13.59 -13.72 -0.25
C GLU A 158 13.79 -13.06 -1.63
N PHE A 159 15.02 -12.72 -1.95
CA PHE A 159 15.40 -12.22 -3.25
C PHE A 159 16.85 -12.57 -3.58
N ASP A 160 17.10 -13.07 -4.78
CA ASP A 160 18.43 -13.39 -5.34
C ASP A 160 19.32 -14.24 -4.40
N GLY A 161 18.71 -15.25 -3.76
CA GLY A 161 19.40 -16.15 -2.82
C GLY A 161 19.72 -15.53 -1.46
N GLN A 162 19.25 -14.31 -1.21
CA GLN A 162 19.39 -13.63 0.08
C GLN A 162 18.05 -13.55 0.80
N THR A 163 18.08 -13.78 2.13
CA THR A 163 16.97 -13.60 3.04
C THR A 163 17.12 -12.25 3.77
N TYR A 164 16.13 -11.37 3.63
CA TYR A 164 16.00 -10.11 4.35
C TYR A 164 15.08 -10.31 5.55
N ILE A 165 15.62 -10.35 6.75
CA ILE A 165 14.86 -10.65 7.97
C ILE A 165 14.42 -9.37 8.66
N PHE A 166 13.11 -9.21 8.86
CA PHE A 166 12.53 -8.14 9.66
C PHE A 166 12.26 -8.69 11.07
N ALA A 167 13.08 -8.28 12.02
CA ALA A 167 12.91 -8.66 13.42
C ALA A 167 11.99 -7.66 14.12
N LYS A 168 11.07 -8.14 14.94
CA LYS A 168 10.02 -7.33 15.59
C LYS A 168 10.56 -6.17 16.41
N GLU A 169 11.72 -6.34 17.02
CA GLU A 169 12.36 -5.38 17.91
C GLU A 169 13.00 -4.20 17.17
N SER A 170 13.24 -4.34 15.86
CA SER A 170 13.99 -3.37 15.06
C SER A 170 13.34 -3.02 13.72
N SER A 171 12.16 -3.57 13.44
CA SER A 171 11.48 -3.36 12.17
C SER A 171 10.09 -2.77 12.39
N PHE A 172 9.75 -1.78 11.58
CA PHE A 172 8.48 -1.09 11.67
C PHE A 172 7.82 -0.94 10.31
N GLY A 173 6.49 -1.04 10.31
CA GLY A 173 5.66 -0.81 9.14
C GLY A 173 4.92 0.53 9.20
N VAL A 174 4.61 1.03 8.02
CA VAL A 174 3.74 2.18 7.79
C VAL A 174 2.60 1.72 6.88
N LEU A 175 1.37 2.13 7.19
CA LEU A 175 0.26 2.09 6.26
C LEU A 175 -0.07 3.50 5.81
N ASP A 176 -0.10 3.71 4.50
CA ASP A 176 -0.70 4.86 3.84
C ASP A 176 -1.96 4.40 3.09
N TRP A 177 -3.10 4.56 3.74
CA TRP A 177 -4.41 4.27 3.19
C TRP A 177 -5.00 5.53 2.59
N GLY A 178 -5.29 5.56 1.30
CA GLY A 178 -5.76 6.76 0.63
C GLY A 178 -6.96 6.51 -0.29
N ARG A 179 -7.90 7.46 -0.27
CA ARG A 179 -9.11 7.49 -1.08
C ARG A 179 -9.39 8.92 -1.52
N GLY A 180 -9.93 9.09 -2.70
CA GLY A 180 -10.34 10.43 -3.09
C GLY A 180 -10.52 10.66 -4.58
N VAL A 181 -10.73 11.94 -4.89
CA VAL A 181 -10.82 12.49 -6.24
C VAL A 181 -9.97 13.75 -6.28
N TRP A 182 -8.92 13.74 -7.08
CA TRP A 182 -8.01 14.90 -7.16
C TRP A 182 -8.38 15.87 -8.26
N THR A 183 -8.01 17.14 -8.08
CA THR A 183 -7.89 18.14 -9.16
C THR A 183 -6.75 17.74 -10.10
N TYR A 184 -6.59 18.39 -11.27
CA TYR A 184 -5.53 18.07 -12.21
C TYR A 184 -4.18 18.64 -11.77
N ASP A 185 -4.19 19.83 -11.19
CA ASP A 185 -3.00 20.52 -10.72
C ASP A 185 -2.93 20.38 -9.20
N ASN A 186 -2.02 19.53 -8.74
CA ASN A 186 -1.80 19.26 -7.33
C ASN A 186 -0.31 19.16 -7.03
N VAL A 187 0.06 19.64 -5.85
CA VAL A 187 1.37 19.40 -5.25
C VAL A 187 1.14 18.95 -3.81
N TRP A 188 1.81 17.87 -3.42
CA TRP A 188 1.88 17.50 -2.01
C TRP A 188 3.27 16.98 -1.66
N TYR A 189 3.55 17.06 -0.37
CA TYR A 189 4.76 16.47 0.21
C TYR A 189 4.35 15.26 1.03
N TRP A 190 5.10 14.18 0.88
CA TRP A 190 4.88 12.96 1.63
C TRP A 190 6.12 12.66 2.48
N GLY A 191 5.89 12.20 3.71
CA GLY A 191 6.93 11.75 4.62
C GLY A 191 6.33 10.84 5.71
N SER A 192 7.18 10.00 6.29
CA SER A 192 6.82 9.12 7.38
C SER A 192 8.04 8.86 8.27
#